data_7b8d06150b348423bc5dd4baea0df652
#
_entry.id   7b8d06150b348423bc5dd4baea0df652
#
_cell.length_a   1.000
_cell.length_b   1.000
_cell.length_c   1.000
_cell.angle_alpha   90.00
_cell.angle_beta   90.00
_cell.angle_gamma   90.00
#
_symmetry.space_group_name_H-M   'P 1'
#
loop_
_entity.id
_entity.type
_entity.pdbx_description
1 polymer ?
#
loop_
_entity_poly.entity_id
_entity_poly.type
_entity_poly.pdbx_seq_one_letter_code
_entity_poly.pdbx_strand_id
1 'polypeptide(L)'
;MLSLLEAKGLIKLKEGIDKTAAELKDIEENPKNFKFDANTAPEMLVQMYENDEGDAVLINSNFAIDNGLNPIEDAISLEDKESPYVNIIAVRAGDETKPEIKKLLEVLTSKEIQDFILEEWKGAVVPVK
;
A
#
# COMPACT_ATOMS: atom_id res chain seq x y z
N MET A 1 4.09 -4.16 -3.12
CA MET A 1 3.53 -4.88 -4.28
C MET A 1 4.06 -6.32 -4.38
N LEU A 2 5.34 -6.60 -4.69
CA LEU A 2 5.85 -7.98 -4.83
C LEU A 2 5.73 -8.77 -3.53
N SER A 3 5.90 -8.14 -2.37
CA SER A 3 5.71 -8.77 -1.06
C SER A 3 4.26 -9.28 -0.84
N LEU A 4 3.26 -8.57 -1.35
CA LEU A 4 1.86 -9.02 -1.31
C LEU A 4 1.69 -10.30 -2.14
N LEU A 5 2.23 -10.33 -3.37
CA LEU A 5 2.14 -11.51 -4.23
C LEU A 5 2.85 -12.72 -3.61
N GLU A 6 4.01 -12.50 -2.99
CA GLU A 6 4.70 -13.56 -2.25
C GLU A 6 3.90 -14.03 -1.03
N ALA A 7 3.35 -13.11 -0.23
CA ALA A 7 2.51 -13.47 0.92
C ALA A 7 1.27 -14.27 0.54
N LYS A 8 0.77 -14.10 -0.69
CA LYS A 8 -0.33 -14.89 -1.26
C LYS A 8 0.13 -16.18 -1.97
N GLY A 9 1.43 -16.49 -1.94
CA GLY A 9 1.99 -17.69 -2.56
C GLY A 9 1.94 -17.70 -4.09
N LEU A 10 1.85 -16.53 -4.72
CA LEU A 10 1.75 -16.39 -6.17
C LEU A 10 3.11 -16.33 -6.84
N ILE A 11 4.12 -15.81 -6.15
CA ILE A 11 5.52 -15.77 -6.57
C ILE A 11 6.40 -16.13 -5.37
N LYS A 12 7.69 -16.34 -5.60
CA LYS A 12 8.71 -16.41 -4.56
C LYS A 12 9.81 -15.41 -4.86
N LEU A 13 10.21 -14.63 -3.88
CA LEU A 13 11.34 -13.70 -3.96
C LEU A 13 12.62 -14.40 -3.50
N LYS A 14 13.77 -13.91 -3.98
CA LYS A 14 15.09 -14.39 -3.57
C LYS A 14 15.27 -14.26 -2.06
N GLU A 15 15.97 -15.20 -1.47
CA GLU A 15 16.31 -15.14 -0.04
C GLU A 15 17.36 -14.06 0.24
N GLY A 16 17.30 -13.47 1.43
CA GLY A 16 18.28 -12.50 1.92
C GLY A 16 18.20 -11.09 1.30
N ILE A 17 17.19 -10.80 0.48
CA ILE A 17 16.97 -9.44 -0.05
C ILE A 17 16.11 -8.60 0.90
N ASP A 18 16.23 -7.28 0.77
CA ASP A 18 15.26 -6.37 1.36
C ASP A 18 13.95 -6.40 0.54
N LYS A 19 12.94 -7.09 1.07
CA LYS A 19 11.64 -7.24 0.41
C LYS A 19 10.90 -5.91 0.19
N THR A 20 11.24 -4.86 0.94
CA THR A 20 10.65 -3.53 0.75
C THR A 20 11.17 -2.83 -0.50
N ALA A 21 12.36 -3.18 -0.93
CA ALA A 21 13.02 -2.65 -2.12
C ALA A 21 13.07 -3.67 -3.28
N ALA A 22 12.32 -4.78 -3.19
CA ALA A 22 12.34 -5.83 -4.20
C ALA A 22 11.87 -5.33 -5.57
N GLU A 23 12.60 -5.72 -6.61
CA GLU A 23 12.30 -5.44 -8.01
C GLU A 23 11.91 -6.73 -8.76
N LEU A 24 11.38 -6.62 -9.98
CA LEU A 24 10.99 -7.79 -10.78
C LEU A 24 12.13 -8.80 -11.01
N LYS A 25 13.37 -8.33 -11.07
CA LYS A 25 14.58 -9.18 -11.18
C LYS A 25 14.83 -10.06 -9.95
N ASP A 26 14.17 -9.74 -8.83
CA ASP A 26 14.33 -10.45 -7.57
C ASP A 26 13.28 -11.57 -7.38
N ILE A 27 12.41 -11.77 -8.36
CA ILE A 27 11.51 -12.91 -8.41
C ILE A 27 12.36 -14.17 -8.71
N GLU A 28 12.37 -15.11 -7.77
CA GLU A 28 13.04 -16.42 -7.92
C GLU A 28 12.14 -17.44 -8.61
N GLU A 29 10.87 -17.50 -8.19
CA GLU A 29 9.89 -18.40 -8.78
C GLU A 29 8.62 -17.66 -9.19
N ASN A 30 8.14 -17.97 -10.38
CA ASN A 30 6.89 -17.47 -10.95
C ASN A 30 6.11 -18.63 -11.59
N PRO A 31 5.55 -19.55 -10.77
CA PRO A 31 4.99 -20.81 -11.26
C PRO A 31 3.78 -20.63 -12.17
N LYS A 32 3.11 -19.49 -12.09
CA LYS A 32 1.95 -19.17 -12.93
C LYS A 32 2.31 -18.37 -14.18
N ASN A 33 3.61 -18.08 -14.38
CA ASN A 33 4.11 -17.31 -15.52
C ASN A 33 3.47 -15.93 -15.66
N PHE A 34 3.28 -15.23 -14.55
CA PHE A 34 2.77 -13.85 -14.57
C PHE A 34 3.65 -12.95 -15.43
N LYS A 35 3.02 -12.08 -16.20
CA LYS A 35 3.67 -10.99 -16.91
C LYS A 35 3.37 -9.70 -16.14
N PHE A 36 4.40 -8.93 -15.86
CA PHE A 36 4.27 -7.72 -15.08
C PHE A 36 4.44 -6.49 -15.96
N ASP A 37 3.47 -5.58 -15.90
CA ASP A 37 3.66 -4.20 -16.31
C ASP A 37 3.91 -3.36 -15.06
N ALA A 38 5.10 -2.79 -14.96
CA ALA A 38 5.51 -1.91 -13.86
C ALA A 38 5.80 -0.48 -14.37
N ASN A 39 5.44 -0.17 -15.62
CA ASN A 39 5.74 1.13 -16.24
C ASN A 39 4.52 2.06 -16.26
N THR A 40 3.33 1.51 -16.06
CA THR A 40 2.11 2.33 -16.02
C THR A 40 2.09 3.20 -14.77
N ALA A 41 1.78 4.47 -14.94
CA ALA A 41 1.67 5.42 -13.84
C ALA A 41 0.53 5.05 -12.89
N PRO A 42 0.73 5.14 -11.56
CA PRO A 42 -0.26 4.68 -10.56
C PRO A 42 -1.66 5.28 -10.72
N GLU A 43 -1.76 6.52 -11.15
CA GLU A 43 -3.02 7.23 -11.41
C GLU A 43 -3.82 6.67 -12.58
N MET A 44 -3.18 5.90 -13.47
CA MET A 44 -3.83 5.26 -14.61
C MET A 44 -4.39 3.87 -14.31
N LEU A 45 -4.01 3.30 -13.15
CA LEU A 45 -4.33 1.90 -12.84
C LEU A 45 -5.83 1.65 -12.65
N VAL A 46 -6.58 2.62 -12.12
CA VAL A 46 -8.04 2.50 -12.02
C VAL A 46 -8.69 2.44 -13.39
N GLN A 47 -8.24 3.30 -14.32
CA GLN A 47 -8.75 3.30 -15.69
C GLN A 47 -8.45 1.97 -16.40
N MET A 48 -7.25 1.39 -16.19
CA MET A 48 -6.93 0.06 -16.73
C MET A 48 -7.88 -1.00 -16.19
N TYR A 49 -8.16 -0.97 -14.89
CA TYR A 49 -9.11 -1.88 -14.26
C TYR A 49 -10.52 -1.74 -14.86
N GLU A 50 -11.02 -0.51 -15.03
CA GLU A 50 -12.34 -0.23 -15.62
C GLU A 50 -12.44 -0.64 -17.10
N ASN A 51 -11.32 -0.62 -17.82
CA ASN A 51 -11.24 -1.04 -19.22
C ASN A 51 -10.97 -2.53 -19.43
N ASP A 52 -10.96 -3.34 -18.36
CA ASP A 52 -10.58 -4.77 -18.40
C ASP A 52 -9.17 -4.99 -18.98
N GLU A 53 -8.23 -4.08 -18.72
CA GLU A 53 -6.86 -4.21 -19.16
C GLU A 53 -6.03 -5.01 -18.13
N GLY A 54 -5.56 -6.19 -18.53
CA GLY A 54 -4.83 -7.12 -17.67
C GLY A 54 -5.72 -7.99 -16.79
N ASP A 55 -5.17 -9.12 -16.33
CA ASP A 55 -5.91 -10.09 -15.51
C ASP A 55 -6.02 -9.67 -14.04
N ALA A 56 -5.14 -8.79 -13.57
CA ALA A 56 -5.16 -8.20 -12.24
C ALA A 56 -4.41 -6.87 -12.22
N VAL A 57 -4.94 -5.90 -11.50
CA VAL A 57 -4.34 -4.56 -11.32
C VAL A 57 -4.10 -4.31 -9.83
N LEU A 58 -2.90 -3.87 -9.47
CA LEU A 58 -2.55 -3.53 -8.09
C LEU A 58 -2.64 -2.02 -7.91
N ILE A 59 -3.71 -1.58 -7.27
CA ILE A 59 -4.07 -0.16 -7.13
C ILE A 59 -3.82 0.28 -5.69
N ASN A 60 -3.22 1.44 -5.50
CA ASN A 60 -3.11 2.05 -4.17
C ASN A 60 -4.48 2.53 -3.70
N SER A 61 -4.79 2.31 -2.41
CA SER A 61 -6.12 2.59 -1.85
C SER A 61 -6.60 4.03 -2.07
N ASN A 62 -5.70 5.02 -2.02
CA ASN A 62 -6.06 6.42 -2.28
C ASN A 62 -6.60 6.61 -3.72
N PHE A 63 -5.94 6.05 -4.73
CA PHE A 63 -6.42 6.13 -6.11
C PHE A 63 -7.73 5.36 -6.31
N ALA A 64 -7.90 4.23 -5.64
CA ALA A 64 -9.16 3.48 -5.67
C ALA A 64 -10.31 4.33 -5.12
N ILE A 65 -10.15 4.89 -3.92
CA ILE A 65 -11.16 5.71 -3.24
C ILE A 65 -11.49 6.97 -4.04
N ASP A 66 -10.47 7.69 -4.54
CA ASP A 66 -10.64 8.91 -5.33
C ASP A 66 -11.45 8.68 -6.62
N ASN A 67 -11.47 7.44 -7.11
CA ASN A 67 -12.24 7.02 -8.29
C ASN A 67 -13.49 6.20 -7.94
N GLY A 68 -13.92 6.19 -6.68
CA GLY A 68 -15.18 5.60 -6.26
C GLY A 68 -15.16 4.08 -6.02
N LEU A 69 -13.99 3.45 -6.09
CA LEU A 69 -13.84 2.05 -5.71
C LEU A 69 -13.73 1.92 -4.18
N ASN A 70 -14.30 0.88 -3.62
CA ASN A 70 -14.14 0.53 -2.22
C ASN A 70 -13.12 -0.60 -2.08
N PRO A 71 -11.88 -0.33 -1.61
CA PRO A 71 -10.87 -1.39 -1.50
C PRO A 71 -11.29 -2.59 -0.65
N ILE A 72 -12.18 -2.40 0.32
CA ILE A 72 -12.65 -3.50 1.18
C ILE A 72 -13.64 -4.42 0.44
N GLU A 73 -14.48 -3.85 -0.41
CA GLU A 73 -15.57 -4.59 -1.08
C GLU A 73 -15.13 -5.08 -2.47
N ASP A 74 -14.34 -4.26 -3.20
CA ASP A 74 -14.01 -4.49 -4.60
C ASP A 74 -12.69 -5.26 -4.78
N ALA A 75 -11.77 -5.21 -3.79
CA ALA A 75 -10.48 -5.87 -3.94
C ALA A 75 -10.57 -7.38 -3.64
N ILE A 76 -9.97 -8.19 -4.50
CA ILE A 76 -9.78 -9.64 -4.25
C ILE A 76 -8.72 -9.92 -3.18
N SER A 77 -7.84 -8.95 -2.89
CA SER A 77 -6.82 -9.04 -1.86
C SER A 77 -6.33 -7.66 -1.44
N LEU A 78 -6.07 -7.49 -0.16
CA LEU A 78 -5.46 -6.29 0.42
C LEU A 78 -4.12 -6.62 1.08
N GLU A 79 -3.24 -5.61 1.17
CA GLU A 79 -2.06 -5.71 2.03
C GLU A 79 -2.47 -5.78 3.50
N ASP A 80 -1.68 -6.50 4.28
CA ASP A 80 -1.87 -6.59 5.72
C ASP A 80 -1.52 -5.23 6.39
N LYS A 81 -2.17 -4.94 7.51
CA LYS A 81 -1.88 -3.77 8.36
C LYS A 81 -0.44 -3.73 8.89
N GLU A 82 0.27 -4.85 8.85
CA GLU A 82 1.69 -4.96 9.19
C GLU A 82 2.61 -4.72 7.97
N SER A 83 2.04 -4.27 6.84
CA SER A 83 2.80 -3.89 5.66
C SER A 83 3.88 -2.86 6.01
N PRO A 84 5.11 -3.00 5.50
CA PRO A 84 6.17 -2.00 5.69
C PRO A 84 5.92 -0.69 4.90
N TYR A 85 4.89 -0.64 4.07
CA TYR A 85 4.56 0.52 3.22
C TYR A 85 3.57 1.48 3.91
N VAL A 86 3.79 1.75 5.18
CA VAL A 86 3.00 2.74 5.92
C VAL A 86 3.40 4.17 5.55
N ASN A 87 2.44 5.09 5.60
CA ASN A 87 2.74 6.51 5.50
C ASN A 87 3.49 6.99 6.75
N ILE A 88 4.46 7.87 6.56
CA ILE A 88 5.31 8.40 7.62
C ILE A 88 5.26 9.93 7.66
N ILE A 89 5.59 10.49 8.80
CA ILE A 89 5.88 11.92 8.95
C ILE A 89 7.38 12.11 8.86
N ALA A 90 7.85 12.67 7.75
CA ALA A 90 9.26 12.97 7.55
C ALA A 90 9.59 14.38 8.02
N VAL A 91 10.66 14.52 8.78
CA VAL A 91 11.19 15.81 9.25
C VAL A 91 12.68 15.92 8.94
N ARG A 92 13.26 17.12 9.02
CA ARG A 92 14.71 17.29 8.91
C ARG A 92 15.40 16.66 10.11
N ALA A 93 16.58 16.12 9.89
CA ALA A 93 17.41 15.58 10.97
C ALA A 93 17.61 16.61 12.09
N GLY A 94 17.31 16.24 13.33
CA GLY A 94 17.35 17.09 14.50
C GLY A 94 16.03 17.82 14.84
N ASP A 95 15.04 17.78 13.95
CA ASP A 95 13.72 18.40 14.19
C ASP A 95 12.74 17.46 14.91
N GLU A 96 13.06 16.16 15.03
CA GLU A 96 12.20 15.14 15.63
C GLU A 96 11.85 15.42 17.10
N THR A 97 12.70 16.20 17.77
CA THR A 97 12.51 16.56 19.18
C THR A 97 11.75 17.85 19.40
N LYS A 98 11.45 18.61 18.34
CA LYS A 98 10.74 19.88 18.43
C LYS A 98 9.34 19.70 19.01
N PRO A 99 8.91 20.62 19.91
CA PRO A 99 7.59 20.53 20.56
C PRO A 99 6.44 20.47 19.57
N GLU A 100 6.51 21.24 18.48
CA GLU A 100 5.50 21.28 17.41
C GLU A 100 5.38 19.95 16.68
N ILE A 101 6.51 19.26 16.43
CA ILE A 101 6.51 17.93 15.79
C ILE A 101 5.93 16.87 16.73
N LYS A 102 6.32 16.92 18.01
CA LYS A 102 5.74 16.03 19.02
C LYS A 102 4.22 16.25 19.16
N LYS A 103 3.78 17.52 19.14
CA LYS A 103 2.35 17.83 19.23
C LYS A 103 1.58 17.36 18.00
N LEU A 104 2.17 17.50 16.80
CA LEU A 104 1.60 16.96 15.55
C LEU A 104 1.42 15.44 15.63
N LEU A 105 2.45 14.72 16.08
CA LEU A 105 2.39 13.26 16.28
C LEU A 105 1.29 12.89 17.28
N GLU A 106 1.25 13.55 18.44
CA GLU A 106 0.24 13.30 19.48
C GLU A 106 -1.18 13.45 18.91
N VAL A 107 -1.43 14.50 18.13
CA VAL A 107 -2.74 14.75 17.52
C VAL A 107 -3.07 13.68 16.49
N LEU A 108 -2.16 13.41 15.53
CA LEU A 108 -2.40 12.45 14.45
C LEU A 108 -2.55 11.01 14.93
N THR A 109 -1.89 10.64 16.05
CA THR A 109 -2.02 9.32 16.66
C THR A 109 -3.09 9.26 17.76
N SER A 110 -3.83 10.36 17.99
CA SER A 110 -4.90 10.38 18.97
C SER A 110 -6.05 9.46 18.58
N LYS A 111 -6.76 8.96 19.60
CA LYS A 111 -7.93 8.11 19.36
C LYS A 111 -8.99 8.81 18.50
N GLU A 112 -9.18 10.10 18.68
CA GLU A 112 -10.15 10.91 17.94
C GLU A 112 -9.85 10.88 16.43
N ILE A 113 -8.57 11.08 16.04
CA ILE A 113 -8.17 11.03 14.63
C ILE A 113 -8.22 9.62 14.08
N GLN A 114 -7.85 8.62 14.88
CA GLN A 114 -7.93 7.22 14.45
C GLN A 114 -9.39 6.79 14.20
N ASP A 115 -10.30 7.15 15.10
CA ASP A 115 -11.73 6.87 14.94
C ASP A 115 -12.29 7.60 13.70
N PHE A 116 -11.91 8.87 13.49
CA PHE A 116 -12.28 9.63 12.29
C PHE A 116 -11.80 8.95 11.00
N ILE A 117 -10.54 8.48 10.95
CA ILE A 117 -10.02 7.77 9.79
C ILE A 117 -10.85 6.50 9.50
N LEU A 118 -11.17 5.72 10.52
CA LEU A 118 -11.96 4.49 10.36
C LEU A 118 -13.39 4.78 9.87
N GLU A 119 -14.00 5.85 10.37
CA GLU A 119 -15.35 6.26 10.00
C GLU A 119 -15.40 6.81 8.57
N GLU A 120 -14.48 7.72 8.24
CA GLU A 120 -14.45 8.40 6.93
C GLU A 120 -14.12 7.44 5.79
N TRP A 121 -13.11 6.58 6.00
CA TRP A 121 -12.68 5.62 4.96
C TRP A 121 -13.19 4.20 5.17
N LYS A 122 -14.10 3.97 6.13
CA LYS A 122 -14.79 2.68 6.36
C LYS A 122 -13.85 1.47 6.41
N GLY A 123 -12.62 1.67 6.89
CA GLY A 123 -11.58 0.65 6.97
C GLY A 123 -10.69 0.48 5.72
N ALA A 124 -10.96 1.20 4.64
CA ALA A 124 -10.10 1.20 3.45
C ALA A 124 -8.73 1.87 3.71
N VAL A 125 -8.66 2.76 4.68
CA VAL A 125 -7.43 3.30 5.27
C VAL A 125 -7.35 2.81 6.71
N VAL A 126 -6.25 2.15 7.05
CA VAL A 126 -6.05 1.57 8.39
C VAL A 126 -5.06 2.45 9.15
N PRO A 127 -5.50 3.11 10.26
CA PRO A 127 -4.58 3.86 11.09
C PRO A 127 -3.59 2.92 11.79
N VAL A 128 -2.32 3.29 11.79
CA VAL A 128 -1.24 2.58 12.50
C VAL A 128 -0.78 3.43 13.69
N LYS A 129 -0.32 2.77 14.75
CA LYS A 129 0.16 3.43 15.97
C LYS A 129 1.66 3.66 15.90
#